data_84be41971945fb46be9ac5f87d13f5e3
#
_entry.id   84be41971945fb46be9ac5f87d13f5e3
#
_cell.length_a   1.000
_cell.length_b   1.000
_cell.length_c   1.000
_cell.angle_alpha   90.00
_cell.angle_beta   90.00
_cell.angle_gamma   90.00
#
_symmetry.space_group_name_H-M   'P 1'
#
loop_
_entity.id
_entity.type
_entity.pdbx_description
1 polymer ?
#
loop_
_entity_poly.entity_id
_entity_poly.type
_entity_poly.pdbx_seq_one_letter_code
_entity_poly.pdbx_strand_id
1 'polypeptide(L)'
;MSRPAAAVHRVIKAYDVRGLVGSEIDETLVTEVGSSFARLMAEEGARQVVIGHDMRDSSPLLSAAFAEGVVARGLDVVRIGLASTDQLYFASGALDCPGAMFTASHNPAAYNGIKLCRAGAKPVG
;
A
#
# COMPACT_ATOMS: atom_id res chain seq x y z
N MET A 1 -1.75 3.85 -18.96
CA MET A 1 -1.64 2.48 -19.49
C MET A 1 -1.45 1.48 -18.36
N SER A 2 -2.28 0.47 -18.32
CA SER A 2 -2.20 -0.55 -17.27
C SER A 2 -1.01 -1.46 -17.46
N ARG A 3 -0.43 -1.91 -16.37
CA ARG A 3 0.61 -2.93 -16.37
C ARG A 3 0.00 -4.32 -16.40
N PRO A 4 0.71 -5.33 -16.91
CA PRO A 4 0.20 -6.71 -16.88
C PRO A 4 -0.07 -7.17 -15.44
N ALA A 5 -1.14 -7.92 -15.27
CA ALA A 5 -1.53 -8.45 -13.96
C ALA A 5 -0.40 -9.26 -13.30
N ALA A 6 0.37 -10.00 -14.09
CA ALA A 6 1.49 -10.78 -13.56
C ALA A 6 2.58 -9.91 -12.94
N ALA A 7 2.84 -8.73 -13.51
CA ALA A 7 3.83 -7.79 -12.96
C ALA A 7 3.33 -7.22 -11.63
N VAL A 8 2.05 -6.88 -11.54
CA VAL A 8 1.45 -6.37 -10.30
C VAL A 8 1.48 -7.44 -9.21
N HIS A 9 1.17 -8.69 -9.55
CA HIS A 9 1.21 -9.81 -8.61
C HIS A 9 2.61 -10.03 -8.02
N ARG A 10 3.65 -9.94 -8.86
CA ARG A 10 5.03 -10.10 -8.38
C ARG A 10 5.41 -9.02 -7.40
N VAL A 11 4.96 -7.81 -7.66
CA VAL A 11 5.21 -6.65 -6.81
C VAL A 11 4.56 -6.85 -5.44
N ILE A 12 3.31 -7.30 -5.40
CA ILE A 12 2.58 -7.53 -4.15
C ILE A 12 3.23 -8.65 -3.34
N LYS A 13 3.69 -9.72 -3.99
CA LYS A 13 4.31 -10.85 -3.30
C LYS A 13 5.61 -10.49 -2.60
N ALA A 14 6.27 -9.42 -3.01
CA ALA A 14 7.51 -8.98 -2.39
C ALA A 14 7.29 -8.19 -1.08
N TYR A 15 6.03 -7.93 -0.68
CA TYR A 15 5.66 -7.13 0.52
C TYR A 15 6.08 -5.68 0.45
N ASP A 16 7.00 -5.36 -0.41
CA ASP A 16 7.71 -4.10 -0.44
C ASP A 16 7.86 -3.70 -1.90
N VAL A 17 7.10 -2.70 -2.30
CA VAL A 17 7.20 -2.09 -3.63
C VAL A 17 8.07 -0.87 -3.46
N ARG A 18 9.14 -0.77 -4.23
CA ARG A 18 10.05 0.36 -4.10
C ARG A 18 10.63 0.74 -5.45
N GLY A 19 10.78 2.04 -5.70
CA GLY A 19 11.36 2.50 -6.95
C GLY A 19 11.38 4.01 -7.08
N LEU A 20 11.92 4.46 -8.20
CA LEU A 20 11.95 5.88 -8.55
C LEU A 20 10.56 6.37 -8.92
N VAL A 21 10.13 7.45 -8.29
CA VAL A 21 8.82 8.04 -8.59
C VAL A 21 8.80 8.58 -10.01
N GLY A 22 7.75 8.24 -10.74
CA GLY A 22 7.54 8.66 -12.13
C GLY A 22 7.98 7.63 -13.15
N SER A 23 9.16 7.06 -13.01
CA SER A 23 9.66 6.06 -13.97
C SER A 23 9.36 4.63 -13.56
N GLU A 24 9.44 4.32 -12.27
CA GLU A 24 9.23 2.97 -11.76
C GLU A 24 7.94 2.87 -10.93
N ILE A 25 7.62 3.91 -10.17
CA ILE A 25 6.39 3.99 -9.37
C ILE A 25 5.61 5.22 -9.80
N ASP A 26 4.37 5.04 -10.20
CA ASP A 26 3.47 6.13 -10.55
C ASP A 26 2.06 5.84 -10.00
N GLU A 27 1.17 6.80 -10.15
CA GLU A 27 -0.21 6.67 -9.64
C GLU A 27 -0.93 5.49 -10.28
N THR A 28 -0.71 5.23 -11.56
CA THR A 28 -1.34 4.11 -12.25
C THR A 28 -0.95 2.77 -11.65
N LEU A 29 0.36 2.56 -11.44
CA LEU A 29 0.85 1.34 -10.80
C LEU A 29 0.28 1.21 -9.40
N VAL A 30 0.32 2.29 -8.62
CA VAL A 30 -0.09 2.27 -7.22
C VAL A 30 -1.59 1.99 -7.10
N THR A 31 -2.41 2.54 -7.97
CA THR A 31 -3.84 2.24 -8.02
C THR A 31 -4.08 0.75 -8.30
N GLU A 32 -3.34 0.17 -9.24
CA GLU A 32 -3.44 -1.25 -9.56
C GLU A 32 -2.97 -2.13 -8.39
N VAL A 33 -1.91 -1.74 -7.71
CA VAL A 33 -1.43 -2.45 -6.52
C VAL A 33 -2.50 -2.41 -5.42
N GLY A 34 -3.11 -1.25 -5.20
CA GLY A 34 -4.19 -1.10 -4.22
C GLY A 34 -5.38 -2.00 -4.54
N SER A 35 -5.80 -2.01 -5.80
CA SER A 35 -6.90 -2.86 -6.26
C SER A 35 -6.59 -4.35 -6.07
N SER A 36 -5.40 -4.78 -6.48
CA SER A 36 -5.00 -6.19 -6.38
C SER A 36 -4.82 -6.62 -4.93
N PHE A 37 -4.22 -5.76 -4.11
CA PHE A 37 -4.06 -6.05 -2.68
C PHE A 37 -5.42 -6.16 -1.98
N ALA A 38 -6.34 -5.24 -2.27
CA ALA A 38 -7.68 -5.29 -1.71
C ALA A 38 -8.40 -6.58 -2.09
N ARG A 39 -8.26 -7.01 -3.35
CA ARG A 39 -8.86 -8.27 -3.80
C ARG A 39 -8.33 -9.45 -3.02
N LEU A 40 -7.01 -9.53 -2.84
CA LEU A 40 -6.40 -10.63 -2.08
C LEU A 40 -6.86 -10.61 -0.62
N MET A 41 -6.88 -9.43 -0.01
CA MET A 41 -7.26 -9.31 1.39
C MET A 41 -8.75 -9.57 1.61
N ALA A 42 -9.59 -9.19 0.66
CA ALA A 42 -11.02 -9.51 0.72
C ALA A 42 -11.27 -11.02 0.70
N GLU A 43 -10.45 -11.76 -0.05
CA GLU A 43 -10.52 -13.24 -0.06
C GLU A 43 -10.17 -13.83 1.30
N GLU A 44 -9.41 -13.10 2.12
CA GLU A 44 -9.06 -13.49 3.48
C GLU A 44 -10.05 -12.93 4.52
N GLY A 45 -11.12 -12.28 4.07
CA GLY A 45 -12.17 -11.76 4.95
C GLY A 45 -12.02 -10.31 5.35
N ALA A 46 -11.05 -9.58 4.81
CA ALA A 46 -10.86 -8.17 5.15
C ALA A 46 -11.99 -7.31 4.61
N ARG A 47 -12.37 -6.28 5.36
CA ARG A 47 -13.37 -5.29 4.97
C ARG A 47 -12.82 -3.89 4.84
N GLN A 48 -11.62 -3.66 5.37
CA GLN A 48 -10.96 -2.37 5.36
C GLN A 48 -9.45 -2.54 5.28
N VAL A 49 -8.76 -1.48 4.86
CA VAL A 49 -7.30 -1.41 4.80
C VAL A 49 -6.88 -0.12 5.48
N VAL A 50 -5.91 -0.20 6.38
CA VAL A 50 -5.34 0.99 7.01
C VAL A 50 -4.15 1.47 6.20
N ILE A 51 -4.06 2.78 5.95
CA ILE A 51 -3.04 3.37 5.10
C ILE A 51 -2.36 4.51 5.84
N GLY A 52 -1.02 4.47 5.89
CA GLY A 52 -0.20 5.55 6.41
C GLY A 52 0.86 5.95 5.39
N HIS A 53 1.47 7.12 5.60
CA HIS A 53 2.52 7.60 4.71
C HIS A 53 3.56 8.40 5.49
N ASP A 54 4.78 8.41 4.96
CA ASP A 54 5.87 9.19 5.54
C ASP A 54 5.86 10.63 4.99
N MET A 55 6.91 11.39 5.32
CA MET A 55 7.03 12.81 4.98
C MET A 55 7.46 13.09 3.54
N ARG A 56 7.66 12.07 2.70
CA ARG A 56 8.08 12.30 1.30
C ARG A 56 7.00 13.03 0.54
N ASP A 57 7.41 13.96 -0.33
CA ASP A 57 6.47 14.79 -1.09
C ASP A 57 5.50 13.97 -1.94
N SER A 58 5.94 12.82 -2.45
CA SER A 58 5.10 11.95 -3.28
C SER A 58 4.14 11.07 -2.47
N SER A 59 4.38 10.92 -1.17
CA SER A 59 3.60 9.97 -0.36
C SER A 59 2.11 10.28 -0.26
N PRO A 60 1.66 11.54 -0.05
CA PRO A 60 0.23 11.80 0.00
C PRO A 60 -0.50 11.44 -1.30
N LEU A 61 0.09 11.79 -2.45
CA LEU A 61 -0.52 11.52 -3.75
C LEU A 61 -0.59 10.03 -4.05
N LEU A 62 0.52 9.32 -3.80
CA LEU A 62 0.58 7.87 -4.04
C LEU A 62 -0.33 7.10 -3.08
N SER A 63 -0.41 7.53 -1.82
CA SER A 63 -1.31 6.87 -0.86
C SER A 63 -2.77 7.08 -1.24
N ALA A 64 -3.12 8.25 -1.80
CA ALA A 64 -4.47 8.51 -2.29
C ALA A 64 -4.81 7.62 -3.49
N ALA A 65 -3.86 7.42 -4.41
CA ALA A 65 -4.05 6.54 -5.56
C ALA A 65 -4.27 5.08 -5.12
N PHE A 66 -3.51 4.62 -4.13
CA PHE A 66 -3.69 3.30 -3.55
C PHE A 66 -5.09 3.16 -2.94
N ALA A 67 -5.51 4.17 -2.18
CA ALA A 67 -6.83 4.18 -1.54
C ALA A 67 -7.95 4.08 -2.59
N GLU A 68 -7.83 4.77 -3.71
CA GLU A 68 -8.80 4.67 -4.80
C GLU A 68 -8.92 3.24 -5.33
N GLY A 69 -7.79 2.56 -5.49
CA GLY A 69 -7.78 1.17 -5.93
C GLY A 69 -8.47 0.25 -4.92
N VAL A 70 -8.24 0.47 -3.64
CA VAL A 70 -8.88 -0.29 -2.56
C VAL A 70 -10.40 -0.09 -2.56
N VAL A 71 -10.82 1.15 -2.61
CA VAL A 71 -12.26 1.50 -2.61
C VAL A 71 -12.97 0.93 -3.83
N ALA A 72 -12.31 0.92 -4.98
CA ALA A 72 -12.88 0.37 -6.20
C ALA A 72 -13.19 -1.12 -6.08
N ARG A 73 -12.56 -1.83 -5.14
CA ARG A 73 -12.84 -3.24 -4.85
C ARG A 73 -13.85 -3.44 -3.73
N GLY A 74 -14.42 -2.36 -3.21
CA GLY A 74 -15.49 -2.44 -2.21
C GLY A 74 -15.01 -2.50 -0.76
N LEU A 75 -13.72 -2.31 -0.49
CA LEU A 75 -13.21 -2.23 0.87
C LEU A 75 -13.18 -0.78 1.34
N ASP A 76 -13.30 -0.60 2.65
CA ASP A 76 -13.14 0.71 3.27
C ASP A 76 -11.66 1.03 3.48
N VAL A 77 -11.35 2.30 3.59
CA VAL A 77 -10.00 2.78 3.85
C VAL A 77 -9.99 3.58 5.15
N VAL A 78 -9.05 3.25 6.04
CA VAL A 78 -8.77 4.03 7.24
C VAL A 78 -7.42 4.71 7.02
N ARG A 79 -7.42 6.03 6.88
CA ARG A 79 -6.18 6.78 6.65
C ARG A 79 -5.69 7.35 7.98
N ILE A 80 -4.50 6.95 8.40
CA ILE A 80 -3.90 7.48 9.62
C ILE A 80 -2.97 8.69 9.33
N GLY A 81 -2.81 9.04 8.05
CA GLY A 81 -2.04 10.21 7.65
C GLY A 81 -0.54 10.02 7.81
N LEU A 82 0.15 11.08 8.22
CA LEU A 82 1.59 11.06 8.44
C LEU A 82 1.93 10.15 9.63
N ALA A 83 2.69 9.11 9.38
CA ALA A 83 2.97 8.08 10.38
C ALA A 83 4.32 7.44 10.13
N SER A 84 4.82 6.71 11.13
CA SER A 84 5.96 5.81 10.97
C SER A 84 5.45 4.43 10.56
N THR A 85 6.38 3.59 10.08
CA THR A 85 6.06 2.18 9.78
C THR A 85 5.56 1.46 11.03
N ASP A 86 6.17 1.71 12.18
CA ASP A 86 5.73 1.10 13.44
C ASP A 86 4.31 1.52 13.82
N GLN A 87 3.96 2.79 13.60
CA GLN A 87 2.60 3.27 13.85
C GLN A 87 1.58 2.59 12.93
N LEU A 88 1.94 2.38 11.66
CA LEU A 88 1.07 1.67 10.72
C LEU A 88 0.85 0.23 11.17
N TYR A 89 1.92 -0.45 11.56
CA TYR A 89 1.82 -1.84 12.03
C TYR A 89 1.00 -1.93 13.32
N PHE A 90 1.17 -0.98 14.23
CA PHE A 90 0.33 -0.91 15.43
C PHE A 90 -1.14 -0.77 15.07
N ALA A 91 -1.47 0.12 14.13
CA ALA A 91 -2.84 0.33 13.70
C ALA A 91 -3.42 -0.95 13.04
N SER A 92 -2.63 -1.62 12.21
CA SER A 92 -3.04 -2.90 11.59
C SER A 92 -3.39 -3.93 12.66
N GLY A 93 -2.56 -4.03 13.69
CA GLY A 93 -2.82 -4.95 14.81
C GLY A 93 -4.05 -4.55 15.61
N ALA A 94 -4.18 -3.27 15.96
CA ALA A 94 -5.28 -2.77 16.77
C ALA A 94 -6.64 -2.88 16.05
N LEU A 95 -6.66 -2.63 14.74
CA LEU A 95 -7.87 -2.68 13.92
C LEU A 95 -8.14 -4.08 13.35
N ASP A 96 -7.17 -4.97 13.49
CA ASP A 96 -7.20 -6.32 12.91
C ASP A 96 -7.55 -6.27 11.41
N CYS A 97 -6.81 -5.43 10.68
CA CYS A 97 -7.00 -5.27 9.24
C CYS A 97 -5.66 -5.15 8.53
N PRO A 98 -5.60 -5.49 7.22
CA PRO A 98 -4.38 -5.30 6.46
C PRO A 98 -4.00 -3.83 6.36
N GLY A 99 -2.74 -3.57 6.09
CA GLY A 99 -2.22 -2.21 6.02
C GLY A 99 -1.22 -1.98 4.92
N ALA A 100 -1.06 -0.72 4.58
CA ALA A 100 -0.09 -0.26 3.58
C ALA A 100 0.60 1.00 4.10
N MET A 101 1.93 0.98 4.14
CA MET A 101 2.74 2.12 4.54
C MET A 101 3.52 2.65 3.34
N PHE A 102 3.34 3.92 3.03
CA PHE A 102 4.04 4.57 1.92
C PHE A 102 5.35 5.16 2.41
N THR A 103 6.43 4.47 2.12
CA THR A 103 7.79 4.85 2.48
C THR A 103 8.80 4.08 1.64
N ALA A 104 9.95 4.66 1.41
CA ALA A 104 11.08 3.94 0.84
C ALA A 104 12.23 3.84 1.87
N SER A 105 11.91 3.98 3.14
CA SER A 105 12.85 3.86 4.25
C SER A 105 14.04 4.80 4.10
N HIS A 106 15.25 4.28 3.89
CA HIS A 106 16.48 5.06 3.80
C HIS A 106 16.86 5.45 2.36
N ASN A 107 16.03 5.10 1.37
CA ASN A 107 16.32 5.48 -0.01
C ASN A 107 16.22 7.00 -0.20
N PRO A 108 16.92 7.57 -1.20
CA PRO A 108 16.83 9.01 -1.48
C PRO A 108 15.39 9.49 -1.71
N ALA A 109 15.18 10.80 -1.57
CA ALA A 109 13.85 11.41 -1.65
C ALA A 109 13.11 11.15 -2.96
N ALA A 110 13.83 10.91 -4.06
CA ALA A 110 13.21 10.60 -5.35
C ALA A 110 12.56 9.22 -5.39
N TYR A 111 12.85 8.37 -4.41
CA TYR A 111 12.26 7.05 -4.29
C TYR A 111 10.99 7.10 -3.43
N ASN A 112 10.12 6.16 -3.67
CA ASN A 112 9.03 5.86 -2.73
C ASN A 112 8.73 4.38 -2.82
N GLY A 113 7.81 3.91 -2.00
CA GLY A 113 7.45 2.51 -1.99
C GLY A 113 6.28 2.25 -1.09
N ILE A 114 5.88 0.99 -1.04
CA ILE A 114 4.75 0.53 -0.24
C ILE A 114 5.19 -0.70 0.52
N LYS A 115 5.03 -0.69 1.83
CA LYS A 115 5.17 -1.87 2.67
C LYS A 115 3.79 -2.36 3.02
N LEU A 116 3.51 -3.62 2.68
CA LEU A 116 2.19 -4.22 2.87
C LEU A 116 2.22 -5.21 4.02
N CYS A 117 1.12 -5.29 4.75
CA CYS A 117 0.96 -6.33 5.76
C CYS A 117 -0.48 -6.84 5.77
N ARG A 118 -0.65 -8.08 6.22
CA ARG A 118 -1.96 -8.68 6.47
C ARG A 118 -2.51 -8.20 7.80
N ALA A 119 -3.77 -8.52 8.07
CA ALA A 119 -4.40 -8.20 9.34
C ALA A 119 -3.55 -8.67 10.52
N GLY A 120 -3.45 -7.82 11.56
CA GLY A 120 -2.61 -8.11 12.71
C GLY A 120 -1.12 -7.88 12.46
N ALA A 121 -0.78 -7.06 11.48
CA ALA A 121 0.60 -6.73 11.09
C ALA A 121 1.40 -7.95 10.60
N LYS A 122 0.73 -8.98 10.10
CA LYS A 122 1.40 -10.18 9.59
C LYS A 122 1.96 -9.94 8.19
N PRO A 123 3.10 -10.58 7.84
CA PRO A 123 3.64 -10.47 6.49
C PRO A 123 2.67 -11.01 5.44
N VAL A 124 2.71 -10.42 4.24
CA VAL A 124 1.99 -10.91 3.06
C VAL A 124 2.83 -12.01 2.41
N GLY A 125 2.29 -13.13 2.14
CA GLY A 125 3.08 -14.13 1.45
C GLY A 125 2.91 -15.54 1.92
#